data_fc588bd534015e14d9a8d6017cc162df
#
_entry.id   fc588bd534015e14d9a8d6017cc162df
#
_cell.length_a   1.000
_cell.length_b   1.000
_cell.length_c   1.000
_cell.angle_alpha   90.00
_cell.angle_beta   90.00
_cell.angle_gamma   90.00
#
_symmetry.space_group_name_H-M   'P 1'
#
loop_
_entity.id
_entity.type
_entity.pdbx_description
1 polymer ?
#
loop_
_entity_poly.entity_id
_entity_poly.type
_entity_poly.pdbx_seq_one_letter_code
_entity_poly.pdbx_strand_id
1 'polypeptide(L)'
;LDDLPETVDMVDIFRNSDAAGPITDAAVEHGAKVVWLQLGVRNDKAADRAEGHGLRVVMNRCPKIEFSRLFGELSWHGFNSHVISSKRRPVGRAEKPANDRGPNASTLKPRAPVEAGFETRAIHAGAAPDPTTGARSTPIFQTTAFVFDDVDHAASLFNLQTFGNIYGRLSNPTTSVLEERIASLEGGRGTTCTASGHSAQLVALLPLMEPGDRIVASTKLYGGSITQFGKTFKKFDWHCTFVDMDDMDAVRAAAAEPGVKAL
;
A
#
# COMPACT_ATOMS: atom_id res chain seq x y z
N LEU A 1 2.58 20.67 -16.43
CA LEU A 1 4.01 20.80 -16.13
C LEU A 1 4.52 22.20 -16.45
N ASP A 2 3.86 22.91 -17.37
CA ASP A 2 4.24 24.26 -17.83
C ASP A 2 4.29 25.33 -16.73
N ASP A 3 3.58 25.10 -15.63
CA ASP A 3 3.57 26.02 -14.46
C ASP A 3 4.73 25.76 -13.48
N LEU A 4 5.58 24.78 -13.74
CA LEU A 4 6.71 24.48 -12.85
C LEU A 4 7.88 25.43 -13.16
N PRO A 5 8.48 26.06 -12.13
CA PRO A 5 9.54 27.05 -12.31
C PRO A 5 10.88 26.45 -12.78
N GLU A 6 11.07 25.15 -12.59
CA GLU A 6 12.31 24.42 -12.90
C GLU A 6 12.02 23.06 -13.53
N THR A 7 12.95 22.53 -14.30
CA THR A 7 12.88 21.18 -14.86
C THR A 7 12.98 20.15 -13.75
N VAL A 8 12.05 19.21 -13.73
CA VAL A 8 12.04 18.12 -12.74
C VAL A 8 12.77 16.88 -13.28
N ASP A 9 13.46 16.16 -12.41
CA ASP A 9 14.17 14.95 -12.80
C ASP A 9 13.22 13.77 -13.10
N MET A 10 12.08 13.70 -12.40
CA MET A 10 11.13 12.61 -12.54
C MET A 10 9.69 13.10 -12.46
N VAL A 11 8.86 12.58 -13.36
CA VAL A 11 7.39 12.75 -13.33
C VAL A 11 6.75 11.43 -12.93
N ASP A 12 6.03 11.42 -11.80
CA ASP A 12 5.32 10.25 -11.27
C ASP A 12 3.81 10.38 -11.56
N ILE A 13 3.27 9.41 -12.31
CA ILE A 13 1.93 9.48 -12.90
C ILE A 13 0.95 8.57 -12.17
N PHE A 14 -0.01 9.18 -11.47
CA PHE A 14 -1.11 8.55 -10.71
C PHE A 14 -2.46 8.60 -11.46
N ARG A 15 -2.46 8.57 -12.77
CA ARG A 15 -3.69 8.60 -13.59
C ARG A 15 -3.96 7.24 -14.21
N ASN A 16 -5.15 7.06 -14.78
CA ASN A 16 -5.44 5.84 -15.55
C ASN A 16 -4.52 5.74 -16.78
N SER A 17 -4.43 4.55 -17.36
CA SER A 17 -3.53 4.24 -18.46
C SER A 17 -3.75 5.10 -19.71
N ASP A 18 -4.98 5.49 -20.00
CA ASP A 18 -5.31 6.33 -21.17
C ASP A 18 -4.84 7.78 -20.95
N ALA A 19 -5.10 8.31 -19.76
CA ALA A 19 -4.68 9.67 -19.40
C ALA A 19 -3.17 9.80 -19.18
N ALA A 20 -2.45 8.69 -18.98
CA ALA A 20 -1.00 8.71 -18.79
C ALA A 20 -0.23 9.13 -20.06
N GLY A 21 -0.79 8.87 -21.25
CA GLY A 21 -0.13 9.20 -22.51
C GLY A 21 0.23 10.69 -22.65
N PRO A 22 -0.74 11.60 -22.64
CA PRO A 22 -0.49 13.04 -22.74
C PRO A 22 0.44 13.57 -21.63
N ILE A 23 0.35 13.03 -20.41
CA ILE A 23 1.23 13.45 -19.30
C ILE A 23 2.67 12.99 -19.56
N THR A 24 2.85 11.81 -20.13
CA THR A 24 4.17 11.29 -20.54
C THR A 24 4.78 12.18 -21.63
N ASP A 25 3.99 12.58 -22.60
CA ASP A 25 4.44 13.46 -23.69
C ASP A 25 4.83 14.85 -23.14
N ALA A 26 4.04 15.41 -22.21
CA ALA A 26 4.37 16.66 -21.53
C ALA A 26 5.66 16.53 -20.67
N ALA A 27 5.92 15.36 -20.07
CA ALA A 27 7.17 15.13 -19.34
C ALA A 27 8.40 15.13 -20.27
N VAL A 28 8.26 14.63 -21.50
CA VAL A 28 9.30 14.70 -22.53
C VAL A 28 9.58 16.16 -22.90
N GLU A 29 8.54 16.95 -23.18
CA GLU A 29 8.66 18.36 -23.53
C GLU A 29 9.28 19.20 -22.40
N HIS A 30 8.95 18.86 -21.14
CA HIS A 30 9.51 19.52 -19.97
C HIS A 30 10.98 19.17 -19.70
N GLY A 31 11.52 18.14 -20.36
CA GLY A 31 12.90 17.70 -20.21
C GLY A 31 13.18 16.84 -19.00
N ALA A 32 12.18 16.13 -18.50
CA ALA A 32 12.36 15.16 -17.42
C ALA A 32 13.32 14.03 -17.83
N LYS A 33 13.97 13.41 -16.86
CA LYS A 33 14.88 12.27 -17.11
C LYS A 33 14.18 10.93 -16.97
N VAL A 34 13.14 10.89 -16.14
CA VAL A 34 12.42 9.67 -15.79
C VAL A 34 10.91 9.93 -15.81
N VAL A 35 10.17 9.00 -16.39
CA VAL A 35 8.71 8.91 -16.22
C VAL A 35 8.38 7.64 -15.47
N TRP A 36 7.64 7.79 -14.39
CA TRP A 36 7.21 6.68 -13.55
C TRP A 36 5.70 6.56 -13.58
N LEU A 37 5.19 5.46 -14.14
CA LEU A 37 3.77 5.15 -14.15
C LEU A 37 3.47 4.20 -12.99
N GLN A 38 2.61 4.64 -12.09
CA GLN A 38 2.28 3.94 -10.85
C GLN A 38 1.69 2.54 -11.07
N LEU A 39 1.56 1.80 -9.98
CA LEU A 39 0.97 0.46 -9.99
C LEU A 39 -0.41 0.48 -10.66
N GLY A 40 -0.64 -0.41 -11.62
CA GLY A 40 -1.86 -0.47 -12.43
C GLY A 40 -1.89 0.50 -13.62
N VAL A 41 -0.93 1.42 -13.74
CA VAL A 41 -0.86 2.36 -14.87
C VAL A 41 0.13 1.85 -15.91
N ARG A 42 -0.35 1.63 -17.14
CA ARG A 42 0.46 1.13 -18.25
C ARG A 42 0.05 1.74 -19.58
N ASN A 43 1.01 2.33 -20.29
CA ASN A 43 0.81 2.86 -21.64
C ASN A 43 2.08 2.61 -22.45
N ASP A 44 2.14 1.47 -23.14
CA ASP A 44 3.33 1.04 -23.87
C ASP A 44 3.69 2.03 -25.02
N LYS A 45 2.69 2.56 -25.73
CA LYS A 45 2.92 3.53 -26.80
C LYS A 45 3.55 4.85 -26.33
N ALA A 46 3.11 5.33 -25.17
CA ALA A 46 3.71 6.52 -24.57
C ALA A 46 5.11 6.25 -24.04
N ALA A 47 5.33 5.07 -23.48
CA ALA A 47 6.63 4.65 -23.01
C ALA A 47 7.65 4.58 -24.17
N ASP A 48 7.28 3.95 -25.29
CA ASP A 48 8.15 3.85 -26.48
C ASP A 48 8.54 5.23 -27.02
N ARG A 49 7.60 6.20 -27.01
CA ARG A 49 7.91 7.58 -27.41
C ARG A 49 8.89 8.26 -26.45
N ALA A 50 8.63 8.16 -25.15
CA ALA A 50 9.50 8.76 -24.14
C ALA A 50 10.91 8.13 -24.15
N GLU A 51 11.02 6.81 -24.26
CA GLU A 51 12.31 6.12 -24.43
C GLU A 51 13.02 6.55 -25.71
N GLY A 52 12.28 6.76 -26.81
CA GLY A 52 12.80 7.31 -28.06
C GLY A 52 13.40 8.71 -27.93
N HIS A 53 12.97 9.50 -26.95
CA HIS A 53 13.53 10.81 -26.60
C HIS A 53 14.59 10.74 -25.48
N GLY A 54 15.00 9.53 -25.08
CA GLY A 54 16.08 9.34 -24.12
C GLY A 54 15.65 9.31 -22.65
N LEU A 55 14.36 9.36 -22.34
CA LEU A 55 13.86 9.22 -20.97
C LEU A 55 13.91 7.76 -20.52
N ARG A 56 14.09 7.54 -19.23
CA ARG A 56 13.87 6.23 -18.63
C ARG A 56 12.41 6.09 -18.22
N VAL A 57 11.75 5.01 -18.63
CA VAL A 57 10.35 4.76 -18.31
C VAL A 57 10.21 3.54 -17.41
N VAL A 58 9.51 3.71 -16.30
CA VAL A 58 9.11 2.62 -15.40
C VAL A 58 7.60 2.57 -15.37
N MET A 59 6.99 1.42 -15.64
CA MET A 59 5.54 1.26 -15.67
C MET A 59 5.07 0.18 -14.70
N ASN A 60 3.84 0.37 -14.18
CA ASN A 60 3.18 -0.58 -13.31
C ASN A 60 4.05 -0.95 -12.08
N ARG A 61 4.64 0.07 -11.46
CA ARG A 61 5.49 -0.04 -10.27
C ARG A 61 5.18 1.10 -9.29
N CYS A 62 5.30 0.80 -8.02
CA CYS A 62 5.21 1.82 -6.97
C CYS A 62 6.64 2.18 -6.50
N PRO A 63 7.06 3.45 -6.56
CA PRO A 63 8.40 3.87 -6.14
C PRO A 63 8.73 3.44 -4.70
N LYS A 64 7.75 3.53 -3.79
CA LYS A 64 7.91 3.10 -2.39
C LYS A 64 8.24 1.60 -2.30
N ILE A 65 7.53 0.76 -3.06
CA ILE A 65 7.76 -0.69 -3.07
C ILE A 65 9.15 -0.99 -3.67
N GLU A 66 9.49 -0.35 -4.78
CA GLU A 66 10.79 -0.55 -5.42
C GLU A 66 11.94 -0.05 -4.55
N PHE A 67 11.77 1.07 -3.84
CA PHE A 67 12.74 1.56 -2.87
C PHE A 67 12.96 0.56 -1.75
N SER A 68 11.88 0.05 -1.13
CA SER A 68 11.97 -0.95 -0.07
C SER A 68 12.64 -2.24 -0.55
N ARG A 69 12.37 -2.64 -1.80
CA ARG A 69 12.96 -3.83 -2.42
C ARG A 69 14.45 -3.67 -2.70
N LEU A 70 14.89 -2.48 -3.13
CA LEU A 70 16.27 -2.23 -3.55
C LEU A 70 17.18 -1.84 -2.39
N PHE A 71 16.67 -1.08 -1.44
CA PHE A 71 17.46 -0.43 -0.40
C PHE A 71 16.93 -0.65 1.03
N GLY A 72 15.70 -1.13 1.19
CA GLY A 72 15.05 -1.35 2.47
C GLY A 72 15.12 -2.80 2.96
N GLU A 73 14.23 -3.13 3.89
CA GLU A 73 14.17 -4.42 4.59
C GLU A 73 14.06 -5.63 3.65
N LEU A 74 13.35 -5.50 2.53
CA LEU A 74 13.22 -6.59 1.54
C LEU A 74 14.56 -6.93 0.89
N SER A 75 15.46 -5.96 0.74
CA SER A 75 16.82 -6.17 0.25
C SER A 75 17.64 -7.06 1.19
N TRP A 76 17.48 -6.90 2.49
CA TRP A 76 18.19 -7.69 3.51
C TRP A 76 17.75 -9.16 3.53
N HIS A 77 16.55 -9.45 3.05
CA HIS A 77 16.03 -10.82 2.93
C HIS A 77 16.38 -11.48 1.58
N GLY A 78 17.27 -10.89 0.78
CA GLY A 78 17.74 -11.47 -0.47
C GLY A 78 16.82 -11.26 -1.67
N PHE A 79 15.77 -10.45 -1.56
CA PHE A 79 14.81 -10.17 -2.64
C PHE A 79 15.23 -9.03 -3.57
N ASN A 80 16.49 -8.64 -3.53
CA ASN A 80 16.99 -7.56 -4.36
C ASN A 80 17.53 -8.06 -5.69
N SER A 81 16.83 -7.76 -6.76
CA SER A 81 17.30 -8.05 -8.14
C SER A 81 18.23 -6.97 -8.70
N HIS A 82 18.42 -5.85 -8.00
CA HIS A 82 19.13 -4.64 -8.47
C HIS A 82 18.64 -4.09 -9.81
N VAL A 83 17.48 -4.54 -10.29
CA VAL A 83 16.92 -4.16 -11.57
C VAL A 83 15.49 -3.65 -11.39
N ILE A 84 15.25 -2.40 -11.78
CA ILE A 84 13.90 -1.86 -11.96
C ILE A 84 13.60 -1.93 -13.46
N SER A 85 12.65 -2.75 -13.85
CA SER A 85 12.26 -2.90 -15.25
C SER A 85 10.76 -3.14 -15.37
N SER A 86 10.13 -2.42 -16.28
CA SER A 86 8.76 -2.67 -16.72
C SER A 86 8.65 -3.72 -17.82
N LYS A 87 9.78 -4.16 -18.39
CA LYS A 87 9.77 -5.20 -19.42
C LYS A 87 9.38 -6.53 -18.78
N ARG A 88 8.21 -7.04 -19.12
CA ARG A 88 7.85 -8.42 -18.82
C ARG A 88 8.83 -9.35 -19.55
N ARG A 89 9.47 -10.27 -18.84
CA ARG A 89 9.93 -11.50 -19.51
C ARG A 89 8.68 -12.14 -20.11
N PRO A 90 8.67 -12.50 -21.39
CA PRO A 90 7.57 -13.27 -21.96
C PRO A 90 7.52 -14.60 -21.19
N VAL A 91 6.58 -14.68 -20.24
CA VAL A 91 6.17 -15.98 -19.70
C VAL A 91 5.45 -16.65 -20.84
N GLY A 92 5.99 -17.75 -21.34
CA GLY A 92 5.31 -18.57 -22.32
C GLY A 92 3.90 -18.82 -21.79
N ARG A 93 2.92 -18.36 -22.53
CA ARG A 93 1.51 -18.55 -22.18
C ARG A 93 1.24 -20.04 -22.27
N ALA A 94 1.42 -20.76 -21.17
CA ALA A 94 0.73 -22.02 -21.02
C ALA A 94 -0.76 -21.68 -21.12
N GLU A 95 -1.39 -22.12 -22.21
CA GLU A 95 -2.84 -22.05 -22.32
C GLU A 95 -3.40 -22.76 -21.09
N LYS A 96 -3.98 -21.97 -20.17
CA LYS A 96 -4.78 -22.57 -19.10
C LYS A 96 -5.85 -23.41 -19.78
N PRO A 97 -5.98 -24.70 -19.44
CA PRO A 97 -7.11 -25.48 -19.89
C PRO A 97 -8.35 -24.70 -19.46
N ALA A 98 -9.30 -24.55 -20.37
CA ALA A 98 -10.56 -23.90 -20.11
C ALA A 98 -11.14 -24.54 -18.85
N ASN A 99 -11.10 -23.80 -17.75
CA ASN A 99 -11.61 -24.26 -16.47
C ASN A 99 -13.09 -24.49 -16.66
N ASP A 100 -13.48 -25.74 -16.61
CA ASP A 100 -14.87 -26.20 -16.63
C ASP A 100 -15.55 -25.59 -15.38
N ARG A 101 -16.11 -24.40 -15.57
CA ARG A 101 -16.91 -23.76 -14.53
C ARG A 101 -18.18 -24.56 -14.44
N GLY A 102 -18.29 -25.31 -13.35
CA GLY A 102 -19.54 -25.98 -13.02
C GLY A 102 -20.76 -25.03 -13.17
N PRO A 103 -21.97 -25.59 -13.32
CA PRO A 103 -23.15 -24.91 -13.84
C PRO A 103 -23.72 -23.72 -13.01
N ASN A 104 -22.99 -23.23 -12.00
CA ASN A 104 -23.46 -22.17 -11.08
C ASN A 104 -22.64 -20.88 -11.07
N ALA A 105 -21.81 -20.63 -12.10
CA ALA A 105 -21.27 -19.27 -12.25
C ALA A 105 -22.41 -18.35 -12.67
N SER A 106 -23.03 -17.67 -11.72
CA SER A 106 -24.12 -16.74 -11.96
C SER A 106 -23.66 -15.68 -12.97
N THR A 107 -24.42 -15.56 -14.05
CA THR A 107 -24.30 -14.51 -15.07
C THR A 107 -24.76 -13.14 -14.56
N LEU A 108 -24.60 -12.87 -13.30
CA LEU A 108 -24.87 -11.56 -12.72
C LEU A 108 -23.82 -10.58 -13.26
N LYS A 109 -24.26 -9.74 -14.20
CA LYS A 109 -23.48 -8.56 -14.60
C LYS A 109 -23.06 -7.81 -13.35
N PRO A 110 -21.79 -7.36 -13.25
CA PRO A 110 -21.36 -6.50 -12.17
C PRO A 110 -22.34 -5.31 -12.10
N ARG A 111 -23.08 -5.19 -11.02
CA ARG A 111 -23.81 -3.96 -10.75
C ARG A 111 -22.77 -2.87 -10.58
N ALA A 112 -23.01 -1.70 -11.20
CA ALA A 112 -22.22 -0.51 -10.88
C ALA A 112 -22.16 -0.37 -9.35
N PRO A 113 -20.99 -0.02 -8.76
CA PRO A 113 -20.87 0.10 -7.33
C PRO A 113 -21.85 1.18 -6.87
N VAL A 114 -22.97 0.75 -6.28
CA VAL A 114 -23.80 1.62 -5.45
C VAL A 114 -22.93 1.91 -4.23
N GLU A 115 -22.68 3.17 -3.92
CA GLU A 115 -22.03 3.54 -2.67
C GLU A 115 -22.91 3.01 -1.52
N ALA A 116 -22.46 1.90 -0.94
CA ALA A 116 -23.18 1.26 0.15
C ALA A 116 -23.10 2.16 1.40
N GLY A 117 -24.22 2.35 2.10
CA GLY A 117 -24.27 3.05 3.36
C GLY A 117 -23.36 2.41 4.42
N PHE A 118 -23.12 3.13 5.50
CA PHE A 118 -22.20 2.72 6.58
C PHE A 118 -22.56 1.33 7.12
N GLU A 119 -23.84 1.07 7.41
CA GLU A 119 -24.33 -0.20 7.96
C GLU A 119 -24.10 -1.37 7.00
N THR A 120 -24.34 -1.15 5.71
CA THR A 120 -24.08 -2.17 4.68
C THR A 120 -22.58 -2.47 4.59
N ARG A 121 -21.73 -1.47 4.64
CA ARG A 121 -20.27 -1.62 4.64
C ARG A 121 -19.78 -2.33 5.89
N ALA A 122 -20.34 -2.01 7.05
CA ALA A 122 -19.99 -2.64 8.33
C ALA A 122 -20.23 -4.16 8.31
N ILE A 123 -21.18 -4.65 7.51
CA ILE A 123 -21.47 -6.06 7.38
C ILE A 123 -20.74 -6.72 6.21
N HIS A 124 -20.65 -6.05 5.06
CA HIS A 124 -20.31 -6.68 3.79
C HIS A 124 -18.98 -6.26 3.18
N ALA A 125 -18.39 -5.13 3.58
CA ALA A 125 -17.13 -4.69 3.01
C ALA A 125 -16.01 -5.72 3.27
N GLY A 126 -15.18 -5.99 2.28
CA GLY A 126 -14.11 -6.98 2.33
C GLY A 126 -14.57 -8.44 2.28
N ALA A 127 -15.86 -8.73 2.42
CA ALA A 127 -16.36 -10.10 2.48
C ALA A 127 -17.06 -10.50 1.17
N ALA A 128 -16.35 -11.23 0.32
CA ALA A 128 -16.95 -11.96 -0.81
C ALA A 128 -17.34 -13.38 -0.38
N PRO A 129 -18.35 -13.98 -1.02
CA PRO A 129 -18.61 -15.41 -0.84
C PRO A 129 -17.39 -16.24 -1.24
N ASP A 130 -17.11 -17.30 -0.48
CA ASP A 130 -16.02 -18.21 -0.79
C ASP A 130 -16.19 -18.80 -2.19
N PRO A 131 -15.19 -18.68 -3.08
CA PRO A 131 -15.36 -19.08 -4.48
C PRO A 131 -15.48 -20.60 -4.68
N THR A 132 -15.07 -21.39 -3.68
CA THR A 132 -15.08 -22.86 -3.76
C THR A 132 -16.41 -23.43 -3.26
N THR A 133 -16.90 -22.92 -2.15
CA THR A 133 -18.07 -23.48 -1.44
C THR A 133 -19.31 -22.59 -1.56
N GLY A 134 -19.14 -21.33 -1.95
CA GLY A 134 -20.21 -20.33 -1.89
C GLY A 134 -20.55 -19.85 -0.48
N ALA A 135 -19.78 -20.24 0.53
CA ALA A 135 -20.03 -19.85 1.92
C ALA A 135 -20.02 -18.33 2.07
N ARG A 136 -21.04 -17.80 2.74
CA ARG A 136 -21.19 -16.36 2.96
C ARG A 136 -20.29 -15.86 4.11
N SER A 137 -20.10 -16.69 5.13
CA SER A 137 -19.21 -16.38 6.24
C SER A 137 -17.76 -16.51 5.79
N THR A 138 -16.92 -15.57 6.20
CA THR A 138 -15.48 -15.62 5.92
C THR A 138 -14.85 -16.87 6.55
N PRO A 139 -14.22 -17.75 5.80
CA PRO A 139 -13.48 -18.87 6.36
C PRO A 139 -12.35 -18.41 7.29
N ILE A 140 -12.04 -19.21 8.31
CA ILE A 140 -10.91 -18.98 9.21
C ILE A 140 -9.70 -19.75 8.68
N PHE A 141 -8.74 -19.04 8.10
CA PHE A 141 -7.51 -19.60 7.56
C PHE A 141 -6.43 -19.68 8.65
N GLN A 142 -6.33 -20.81 9.32
CA GLN A 142 -5.33 -21.08 10.36
C GLN A 142 -4.04 -21.66 9.77
N THR A 143 -3.60 -21.13 8.64
CA THR A 143 -2.37 -21.56 7.99
C THR A 143 -1.27 -20.52 8.11
N THR A 144 -0.02 -20.98 8.14
CA THR A 144 1.15 -20.11 8.12
C THR A 144 1.64 -19.87 6.69
N ALA A 145 1.46 -20.82 5.77
CA ALA A 145 2.00 -20.76 4.41
C ALA A 145 0.92 -21.10 3.39
N PHE A 146 1.09 -20.58 2.19
CA PHE A 146 0.25 -20.84 1.04
C PHE A 146 1.08 -21.47 -0.08
N VAL A 147 0.48 -22.36 -0.85
CA VAL A 147 1.15 -23.00 -1.99
C VAL A 147 1.13 -22.07 -3.22
N PHE A 148 2.12 -22.19 -4.05
CA PHE A 148 2.23 -21.48 -5.31
C PHE A 148 1.95 -22.45 -6.46
N ASP A 149 1.44 -21.93 -7.57
CA ASP A 149 1.20 -22.74 -8.77
C ASP A 149 2.52 -23.24 -9.37
N ASP A 150 3.52 -22.34 -9.41
CA ASP A 150 4.87 -22.60 -9.92
C ASP A 150 5.87 -21.57 -9.35
N VAL A 151 7.13 -21.67 -9.79
CA VAL A 151 8.23 -20.79 -9.38
C VAL A 151 8.02 -19.34 -9.87
N ASP A 152 7.45 -19.16 -11.06
CA ASP A 152 7.20 -17.83 -11.62
C ASP A 152 6.05 -17.12 -10.86
N HIS A 153 5.02 -17.88 -10.48
CA HIS A 153 3.97 -17.38 -9.60
C HIS A 153 4.55 -16.96 -8.24
N ALA A 154 5.36 -17.80 -7.62
CA ALA A 154 6.04 -17.45 -6.37
C ALA A 154 6.88 -16.16 -6.52
N ALA A 155 7.72 -16.10 -7.55
CA ALA A 155 8.55 -14.94 -7.82
C ALA A 155 7.71 -13.66 -8.03
N SER A 156 6.56 -13.74 -8.71
CA SER A 156 5.68 -12.59 -8.94
C SER A 156 5.07 -12.06 -7.65
N LEU A 157 4.69 -12.95 -6.72
CA LEU A 157 4.17 -12.59 -5.41
C LEU A 157 5.24 -11.94 -4.52
N PHE A 158 6.42 -12.57 -4.42
CA PHE A 158 7.53 -12.04 -3.63
C PHE A 158 8.07 -10.72 -4.19
N ASN A 159 8.01 -10.51 -5.49
CA ASN A 159 8.35 -9.26 -6.14
C ASN A 159 7.20 -8.22 -6.12
N LEU A 160 6.09 -8.50 -5.43
CA LEU A 160 4.92 -7.63 -5.34
C LEU A 160 4.36 -7.22 -6.72
N GLN A 161 4.48 -8.08 -7.71
CA GLN A 161 3.98 -7.88 -9.07
C GLN A 161 2.52 -8.31 -9.20
N THR A 162 2.08 -9.21 -8.34
CA THR A 162 0.71 -9.70 -8.23
C THR A 162 0.28 -9.71 -6.78
N PHE A 163 -1.04 -9.60 -6.56
CA PHE A 163 -1.61 -9.77 -5.23
C PHE A 163 -1.86 -11.25 -4.97
N GLY A 164 -1.61 -11.70 -3.75
CA GLY A 164 -1.88 -13.05 -3.31
C GLY A 164 -1.30 -13.32 -1.93
N ASN A 165 -1.57 -14.51 -1.42
CA ASN A 165 -1.11 -14.92 -0.10
C ASN A 165 0.20 -15.69 -0.22
N ILE A 166 1.17 -15.34 0.60
CA ILE A 166 2.48 -15.97 0.68
C ILE A 166 2.65 -16.67 2.02
N TYR A 167 2.48 -15.92 3.08
CA TYR A 167 2.71 -16.33 4.45
C TYR A 167 1.80 -15.58 5.40
N GLY A 168 1.18 -16.27 6.35
CA GLY A 168 0.12 -15.73 7.23
C GLY A 168 0.50 -14.50 8.06
N ARG A 169 1.80 -14.24 8.27
CA ARG A 169 2.28 -13.01 8.91
C ARG A 169 2.23 -11.80 7.97
N LEU A 170 2.39 -12.02 6.66
CA LEU A 170 2.37 -10.95 5.64
C LEU A 170 0.94 -10.65 5.19
N SER A 171 0.18 -11.71 4.92
CA SER A 171 -1.21 -11.61 4.46
C SER A 171 -1.97 -12.88 4.83
N ASN A 172 -3.20 -12.72 5.28
CA ASN A 172 -4.10 -13.83 5.57
C ASN A 172 -5.51 -13.45 5.13
N PRO A 173 -6.22 -14.30 4.37
CA PRO A 173 -7.55 -13.95 3.85
C PRO A 173 -8.56 -13.59 4.94
N THR A 174 -8.48 -14.20 6.12
CA THR A 174 -9.36 -13.85 7.24
C THR A 174 -9.09 -12.44 7.75
N THR A 175 -7.81 -12.08 7.95
CA THR A 175 -7.41 -10.75 8.41
C THR A 175 -7.71 -9.69 7.35
N SER A 176 -7.48 -9.99 6.08
CA SER A 176 -7.73 -9.06 4.97
C SER A 176 -9.19 -8.59 4.91
N VAL A 177 -10.16 -9.45 5.25
CA VAL A 177 -11.57 -9.03 5.33
C VAL A 177 -11.78 -7.95 6.38
N LEU A 178 -11.14 -8.06 7.54
CA LEU A 178 -11.21 -7.04 8.59
C LEU A 178 -10.50 -5.76 8.13
N GLU A 179 -9.32 -5.87 7.55
CA GLU A 179 -8.53 -4.73 7.07
C GLU A 179 -9.29 -3.94 6.00
N GLU A 180 -9.86 -4.60 5.00
CA GLU A 180 -10.67 -3.96 3.98
C GLU A 180 -11.95 -3.31 4.56
N ARG A 181 -12.59 -3.97 5.53
CA ARG A 181 -13.79 -3.45 6.16
C ARG A 181 -13.52 -2.18 6.95
N ILE A 182 -12.50 -2.17 7.78
CA ILE A 182 -12.12 -0.98 8.56
C ILE A 182 -11.68 0.15 7.61
N ALA A 183 -10.85 -0.15 6.60
CA ALA A 183 -10.48 0.84 5.59
C ALA A 183 -11.72 1.46 4.91
N SER A 184 -12.71 0.63 4.57
CA SER A 184 -13.96 1.11 3.96
C SER A 184 -14.76 2.00 4.91
N LEU A 185 -14.85 1.65 6.19
CA LEU A 185 -15.63 2.42 7.18
C LEU A 185 -14.97 3.75 7.53
N GLU A 186 -13.65 3.76 7.66
CA GLU A 186 -12.85 4.93 8.00
C GLU A 186 -12.52 5.84 6.78
N GLY A 187 -12.88 5.40 5.56
CA GLY A 187 -12.50 6.12 4.33
C GLY A 187 -11.02 6.07 4.02
N GLY A 188 -10.29 5.10 4.62
CA GLY A 188 -8.88 4.87 4.41
C GLY A 188 -8.59 4.11 3.12
N ARG A 189 -7.37 4.22 2.61
CA ARG A 189 -6.89 3.43 1.46
C ARG A 189 -6.57 2.00 1.82
N GLY A 190 -6.29 1.72 3.06
CA GLY A 190 -5.95 0.40 3.59
C GLY A 190 -5.85 0.45 5.10
N THR A 191 -5.84 -0.73 5.70
CA THR A 191 -5.67 -0.94 7.14
C THR A 191 -4.65 -2.04 7.34
N THR A 192 -3.88 -1.95 8.40
CA THR A 192 -3.01 -3.03 8.86
C THR A 192 -3.44 -3.44 10.26
N CYS A 193 -3.78 -4.71 10.43
CA CYS A 193 -4.12 -5.27 11.73
C CYS A 193 -2.87 -5.75 12.47
N THR A 194 -2.86 -5.54 13.77
CA THR A 194 -1.81 -6.02 14.68
C THR A 194 -2.42 -6.82 15.82
N ALA A 195 -1.60 -7.57 16.54
CA ALA A 195 -2.05 -8.43 17.65
C ALA A 195 -2.52 -7.64 18.89
N SER A 196 -2.23 -6.35 18.98
CA SER A 196 -2.64 -5.50 20.11
C SER A 196 -2.66 -4.02 19.71
N GLY A 197 -3.44 -3.22 20.46
CA GLY A 197 -3.46 -1.76 20.29
C GLY A 197 -2.09 -1.10 20.52
N HIS A 198 -1.28 -1.60 21.45
CA HIS A 198 0.08 -1.12 21.66
C HIS A 198 0.99 -1.38 20.45
N SER A 199 0.84 -2.53 19.81
CA SER A 199 1.54 -2.82 18.56
C SER A 199 1.06 -1.91 17.43
N ALA A 200 -0.24 -1.60 17.37
CA ALA A 200 -0.78 -0.69 16.39
C ALA A 200 -0.19 0.72 16.55
N GLN A 201 -0.09 1.23 17.79
CA GLN A 201 0.54 2.51 18.08
C GLN A 201 2.00 2.54 17.62
N LEU A 202 2.76 1.49 17.88
CA LEU A 202 4.16 1.39 17.44
C LEU A 202 4.25 1.37 15.90
N VAL A 203 3.46 0.53 15.25
CA VAL A 203 3.48 0.38 13.78
C VAL A 203 3.03 1.67 13.09
N ALA A 204 2.08 2.41 13.66
CA ALA A 204 1.62 3.67 13.12
C ALA A 204 2.69 4.79 13.18
N LEU A 205 3.49 4.79 14.23
CA LEU A 205 4.48 5.84 14.48
C LEU A 205 5.84 5.53 13.86
N LEU A 206 6.21 4.24 13.77
CA LEU A 206 7.52 3.81 13.28
C LEU A 206 7.94 4.40 11.92
N PRO A 207 7.04 4.49 10.91
CA PRO A 207 7.41 5.07 9.62
C PRO A 207 7.50 6.60 9.62
N LEU A 208 7.07 7.27 10.69
CA LEU A 208 7.01 8.73 10.80
C LEU A 208 8.12 9.30 11.66
N MET A 209 8.70 8.47 12.54
CA MET A 209 9.56 8.90 13.63
C MET A 209 11.01 8.50 13.41
N GLU A 210 11.91 9.43 13.63
CA GLU A 210 13.36 9.20 13.72
C GLU A 210 13.84 9.47 15.15
N PRO A 211 15.05 9.01 15.54
CA PRO A 211 15.63 9.38 16.83
C PRO A 211 15.70 10.89 17.04
N GLY A 212 15.26 11.38 18.18
CA GLY A 212 15.13 12.79 18.50
C GLY A 212 13.76 13.40 18.21
N ASP A 213 12.89 12.71 17.49
CA ASP A 213 11.54 13.21 17.14
C ASP A 213 10.59 13.16 18.34
N ARG A 214 9.49 13.94 18.21
CA ARG A 214 8.50 14.17 19.25
C ARG A 214 7.09 13.79 18.81
N ILE A 215 6.32 13.37 19.80
CA ILE A 215 4.86 13.13 19.70
C ILE A 215 4.18 14.07 20.70
N VAL A 216 3.08 14.66 20.34
CA VAL A 216 2.16 15.31 21.27
C VAL A 216 1.01 14.35 21.53
N ALA A 217 0.66 14.12 22.79
CA ALA A 217 -0.38 13.17 23.14
C ALA A 217 -1.24 13.67 24.31
N SER A 218 -2.47 13.18 24.39
CA SER A 218 -3.38 13.50 25.49
C SER A 218 -2.89 12.98 26.83
N THR A 219 -3.06 13.78 27.89
CA THR A 219 -2.94 13.33 29.29
C THR A 219 -4.03 12.32 29.67
N LYS A 220 -5.12 12.24 28.91
CA LYS A 220 -6.31 11.40 29.18
C LYS A 220 -6.28 10.08 28.41
N LEU A 221 -5.10 9.56 28.07
CA LEU A 221 -4.94 8.27 27.41
C LEU A 221 -5.04 7.09 28.39
N TYR A 222 -5.26 5.90 27.83
CA TYR A 222 -5.10 4.65 28.56
C TYR A 222 -3.70 4.57 29.20
N GLY A 223 -3.63 4.16 30.47
CA GLY A 223 -2.37 4.17 31.23
C GLY A 223 -1.22 3.39 30.58
N GLY A 224 -1.51 2.31 29.86
CA GLY A 224 -0.53 1.58 29.08
C GLY A 224 0.07 2.41 27.95
N SER A 225 -0.74 3.22 27.24
CA SER A 225 -0.27 4.13 26.19
C SER A 225 0.58 5.25 26.76
N ILE A 226 0.19 5.81 27.93
CA ILE A 226 1.01 6.80 28.64
C ILE A 226 2.39 6.20 28.96
N THR A 227 2.44 4.96 29.44
CA THR A 227 3.69 4.28 29.73
C THR A 227 4.48 4.00 28.45
N GLN A 228 3.83 3.56 27.39
CA GLN A 228 4.47 3.30 26.10
C GLN A 228 5.11 4.56 25.52
N PHE A 229 4.37 5.66 25.45
CA PHE A 229 4.87 6.93 24.89
C PHE A 229 5.88 7.60 25.82
N GLY A 230 5.59 7.63 27.12
CA GLY A 230 6.42 8.36 28.10
C GLY A 230 7.68 7.64 28.57
N LYS A 231 7.72 6.30 28.46
CA LYS A 231 8.87 5.49 28.95
C LYS A 231 9.44 4.57 27.89
N THR A 232 8.61 3.75 27.22
CA THR A 232 9.10 2.73 26.29
C THR A 232 9.71 3.37 25.05
N PHE A 233 9.08 4.37 24.48
CA PHE A 233 9.55 5.06 23.28
C PHE A 233 10.83 5.88 23.48
N LYS A 234 11.14 6.27 24.70
CA LYS A 234 12.45 6.86 25.03
C LYS A 234 13.63 5.93 24.71
N LYS A 235 13.40 4.62 24.63
CA LYS A 235 14.45 3.66 24.20
C LYS A 235 14.80 3.80 22.71
N PHE A 236 13.93 4.40 21.93
CA PHE A 236 14.14 4.73 20.51
C PHE A 236 14.55 6.20 20.32
N ASP A 237 14.79 6.91 21.44
CA ASP A 237 15.00 8.36 21.45
C ASP A 237 13.80 9.15 20.92
N TRP A 238 12.58 8.61 21.08
CA TRP A 238 11.35 9.28 20.78
C TRP A 238 10.79 9.93 22.03
N HIS A 239 10.44 11.21 21.94
CA HIS A 239 9.95 12.00 23.06
C HIS A 239 8.45 12.22 22.96
N CYS A 240 7.76 12.29 24.08
CA CYS A 240 6.33 12.57 24.11
C CYS A 240 6.06 13.76 25.06
N THR A 241 5.37 14.77 24.54
CA THR A 241 4.80 15.87 25.31
C THR A 241 3.32 15.58 25.55
N PHE A 242 2.95 15.42 26.82
CA PHE A 242 1.55 15.19 27.19
C PHE A 242 0.87 16.51 27.50
N VAL A 243 -0.29 16.76 26.86
CA VAL A 243 -1.09 17.97 27.03
C VAL A 243 -2.55 17.64 27.32
N ASP A 244 -3.26 18.54 27.97
CA ASP A 244 -4.71 18.45 28.02
C ASP A 244 -5.28 18.91 26.67
N MET A 245 -5.97 18.00 25.97
CA MET A 245 -6.53 18.29 24.64
C MET A 245 -7.72 19.26 24.68
N ASP A 246 -8.24 19.57 25.87
CA ASP A 246 -9.26 20.62 26.03
C ASP A 246 -8.60 22.00 26.09
N ASP A 247 -7.30 22.13 26.35
CA ASP A 247 -6.51 23.36 26.29
C ASP A 247 -5.86 23.53 24.91
N MET A 248 -6.57 24.15 23.99
CA MET A 248 -6.12 24.35 22.61
C MET A 248 -4.86 25.20 22.48
N ASP A 249 -4.57 26.08 23.45
CA ASP A 249 -3.36 26.90 23.40
C ASP A 249 -2.14 26.08 23.82
N ALA A 250 -2.28 25.22 24.83
CA ALA A 250 -1.26 24.21 25.15
C ALA A 250 -1.01 23.23 24.00
N VAL A 251 -2.07 22.76 23.32
CA VAL A 251 -1.94 21.89 22.14
C VAL A 251 -1.18 22.59 21.02
N ARG A 252 -1.53 23.83 20.68
CA ARG A 252 -0.82 24.60 19.64
C ARG A 252 0.64 24.85 20.00
N ALA A 253 0.90 25.20 21.25
CA ALA A 253 2.26 25.42 21.71
C ALA A 253 3.12 24.14 21.61
N ALA A 254 2.59 23.01 22.07
CA ALA A 254 3.29 21.74 22.00
C ALA A 254 3.47 21.26 20.55
N ALA A 255 2.47 21.45 19.68
CA ALA A 255 2.57 21.07 18.27
C ALA A 255 3.57 21.92 17.46
N ALA A 256 3.85 23.14 17.94
CA ALA A 256 4.83 24.03 17.32
C ALA A 256 6.28 23.74 17.75
N GLU A 257 6.50 22.84 18.71
CA GLU A 257 7.87 22.46 19.12
C GLU A 257 8.62 21.80 17.97
N PRO A 258 9.94 22.08 17.83
CA PRO A 258 10.77 21.41 16.81
C PRO A 258 10.76 19.89 16.97
N GLY A 259 10.72 19.17 15.86
CA GLY A 259 10.77 17.70 15.84
C GLY A 259 9.43 17.01 16.12
N VAL A 260 8.33 17.73 16.27
CA VAL A 260 7.01 17.12 16.38
C VAL A 260 6.60 16.51 15.04
N LYS A 261 6.29 15.21 15.04
CA LYS A 261 5.90 14.42 13.85
C LYS A 261 4.47 13.91 13.93
N ALA A 262 3.92 13.78 15.14
CA ALA A 262 2.58 13.24 15.34
C ALA A 262 1.88 13.93 16.53
N LEU A 263 0.54 14.01 16.42
CA LEU A 263 -0.37 14.49 17.47
C LEU A 263 -1.51 13.48 17.59
#